data_fbc1bebcefa89aff4bcbb2e3d478f32a
#
_entry.id   fbc1bebcefa89aff4bcbb2e3d478f32a
#
_cell.length_a   1.000
_cell.length_b   1.000
_cell.length_c   1.000
_cell.angle_alpha   90.00
_cell.angle_beta   90.00
_cell.angle_gamma   90.00
#
_symmetry.space_group_name_H-M   'P 1'
#
loop_
_entity.id
_entity.type
_entity.pdbx_description
1 polymer ?
#
loop_
_entity_poly.entity_id
_entity_poly.type
_entity_poly.pdbx_seq_one_letter_code
_entity_poly.pdbx_strand_id
1 'polypeptide(L)'
;MELERWAQLSAAVSAVAADFGRHPRDTYSTATIVRVHLWAALFDRSTSWACRAVNWKPCTRPAELPDQSTMSRRTRRDDFELFLEQVGKRLGGKAAPGLVRVVDGKPLELPNHTTDRDATWGRGVSRTSVGYKFHAVFSGGAMPDAFAVTTLAASEKDMAARMVGRLGGHGYLLADAHFDASWLFDYCRHHGFQLVCPRAKPGTGTGHHYVSPHRLRAIRMLEPPAGVNTFGPDLYARRTDIERQFSQLVCFGGGLTTLPPWVRRIWRVRNWVMAKLLINAARVRLNRKAALSA
;
A
#
# COMPACT_ATOMS: atom_id res chain seq x y z
N MET A 1 -16.73 -14.29 9.29
CA MET A 1 -15.54 -13.42 9.14
C MET A 1 -15.43 -12.80 7.74
N GLU A 2 -15.34 -13.58 6.64
CA GLU A 2 -15.29 -13.01 5.27
C GLU A 2 -16.57 -12.23 4.90
N LEU A 3 -17.73 -12.71 5.30
CA LEU A 3 -19.00 -12.02 5.01
C LEU A 3 -19.14 -10.69 5.74
N GLU A 4 -18.61 -10.56 6.94
CA GLU A 4 -18.60 -9.30 7.67
C GLU A 4 -17.66 -8.29 7.01
N ARG A 5 -16.46 -8.75 6.57
CA ARG A 5 -15.55 -7.92 5.76
C ARG A 5 -16.21 -7.51 4.45
N TRP A 6 -16.91 -8.44 3.79
CA TRP A 6 -17.67 -8.14 2.59
C TRP A 6 -18.74 -7.10 2.83
N ALA A 7 -19.50 -7.19 3.92
CA ALA A 7 -20.52 -6.20 4.27
C ALA A 7 -19.92 -4.80 4.39
N GLN A 8 -18.74 -4.64 5.04
CA GLN A 8 -18.03 -3.36 5.13
C GLN A 8 -17.57 -2.84 3.77
N LEU A 9 -16.99 -3.73 2.94
CA LEU A 9 -16.55 -3.39 1.58
C LEU A 9 -17.73 -2.98 0.71
N SER A 10 -18.80 -3.77 0.71
CA SER A 10 -20.00 -3.52 -0.10
C SER A 10 -20.69 -2.22 0.31
N ALA A 11 -20.77 -1.92 1.61
CA ALA A 11 -21.31 -0.66 2.10
C ALA A 11 -20.47 0.54 1.63
N ALA A 12 -19.13 0.44 1.68
CA ALA A 12 -18.25 1.48 1.19
C ALA A 12 -18.38 1.68 -0.32
N VAL A 13 -18.48 0.59 -1.09
CA VAL A 13 -18.74 0.63 -2.55
C VAL A 13 -20.08 1.28 -2.85
N SER A 14 -21.15 0.95 -2.11
CA SER A 14 -22.48 1.56 -2.29
C SER A 14 -22.45 3.07 -2.01
N ALA A 15 -21.75 3.48 -0.97
CA ALA A 15 -21.63 4.89 -0.62
C ALA A 15 -20.87 5.72 -1.68
N VAL A 16 -19.84 5.13 -2.29
CA VAL A 16 -19.12 5.78 -3.41
C VAL A 16 -19.98 5.77 -4.67
N ALA A 17 -20.73 4.69 -4.94
CA ALA A 17 -21.57 4.58 -6.11
C ALA A 17 -22.68 5.65 -6.20
N ALA A 18 -23.14 6.15 -5.04
CA ALA A 18 -24.14 7.21 -4.99
C ALA A 18 -23.65 8.53 -5.61
N ASP A 19 -22.35 8.81 -5.48
CA ASP A 19 -21.71 10.03 -5.94
C ASP A 19 -20.95 9.84 -7.27
N PHE A 20 -20.80 8.59 -7.74
CA PHE A 20 -19.97 8.24 -8.89
C PHE A 20 -20.82 8.03 -10.13
N GLY A 21 -20.67 8.89 -11.12
CA GLY A 21 -21.41 8.84 -12.37
C GLY A 21 -21.24 7.50 -13.13
N ARG A 22 -22.28 7.11 -13.89
CA ARG A 22 -22.23 5.98 -14.81
C ARG A 22 -22.03 6.50 -16.23
N HIS A 23 -21.06 5.93 -16.95
CA HIS A 23 -20.92 6.24 -18.38
C HIS A 23 -22.11 5.67 -19.16
N PRO A 24 -22.79 6.47 -20.03
CA PRO A 24 -24.04 6.04 -20.69
C PRO A 24 -23.95 4.74 -21.49
N ARG A 25 -22.78 4.46 -22.06
CA ARG A 25 -22.53 3.25 -22.88
C ARG A 25 -22.12 2.02 -22.08
N ASP A 26 -22.05 2.11 -20.77
CA ASP A 26 -21.62 0.99 -19.92
C ASP A 26 -22.81 0.10 -19.54
N THR A 27 -22.77 -1.16 -19.93
CA THR A 27 -23.75 -2.18 -19.49
C THR A 27 -23.73 -2.35 -17.98
N TYR A 28 -22.53 -2.40 -17.38
CA TYR A 28 -22.34 -2.58 -15.95
C TYR A 28 -21.79 -1.29 -15.33
N SER A 29 -22.32 -0.91 -14.16
CA SER A 29 -21.79 0.21 -13.39
C SER A 29 -20.34 -0.09 -12.91
N THR A 30 -19.53 0.96 -12.71
CA THR A 30 -18.18 0.80 -12.13
C THR A 30 -18.25 0.15 -10.76
N ALA A 31 -19.29 0.43 -9.98
CA ALA A 31 -19.54 -0.24 -8.69
C ALA A 31 -19.71 -1.76 -8.82
N THR A 32 -20.43 -2.24 -9.87
CA THR A 32 -20.56 -3.69 -10.15
C THR A 32 -19.21 -4.32 -10.46
N ILE A 33 -18.40 -3.68 -11.31
CA ILE A 33 -17.06 -4.15 -11.67
C ILE A 33 -16.16 -4.21 -10.43
N VAL A 34 -16.20 -3.18 -9.57
CA VAL A 34 -15.43 -3.13 -8.33
C VAL A 34 -15.88 -4.23 -7.35
N ARG A 35 -17.19 -4.46 -7.19
CA ARG A 35 -17.68 -5.55 -6.34
C ARG A 35 -17.17 -6.92 -6.80
N VAL A 36 -17.23 -7.21 -8.10
CA VAL A 36 -16.72 -8.48 -8.64
C VAL A 36 -15.21 -8.62 -8.42
N HIS A 37 -14.45 -7.53 -8.60
CA HIS A 37 -13.01 -7.53 -8.35
C HIS A 37 -12.67 -7.75 -6.89
N LEU A 38 -13.34 -7.05 -5.96
CA LEU A 38 -13.13 -7.19 -4.52
C LEU A 38 -13.56 -8.56 -4.00
N TRP A 39 -14.65 -9.15 -4.54
CA TRP A 39 -15.05 -10.52 -4.21
C TRP A 39 -13.99 -11.53 -4.60
N ALA A 40 -13.45 -11.43 -5.82
CA ALA A 40 -12.34 -12.26 -6.26
C ALA A 40 -11.11 -12.14 -5.33
N ALA A 41 -10.73 -10.91 -4.98
CA ALA A 41 -9.58 -10.64 -4.13
C ALA A 41 -9.80 -11.10 -2.67
N LEU A 42 -11.02 -11.01 -2.14
CA LEU A 42 -11.37 -11.44 -0.78
C LEU A 42 -11.19 -12.96 -0.61
N PHE A 43 -11.49 -13.73 -1.63
CA PHE A 43 -11.39 -15.19 -1.62
C PHE A 43 -10.11 -15.74 -2.27
N ASP A 44 -9.15 -14.87 -2.61
CA ASP A 44 -7.93 -15.26 -3.33
C ASP A 44 -8.22 -16.09 -4.60
N ARG A 45 -9.18 -15.64 -5.39
CA ARG A 45 -9.62 -16.28 -6.63
C ARG A 45 -9.43 -15.36 -7.83
N SER A 46 -9.44 -15.96 -9.02
CA SER A 46 -9.38 -15.19 -10.27
C SER A 46 -10.68 -14.40 -10.50
N THR A 47 -10.58 -13.32 -11.28
CA THR A 47 -11.77 -12.56 -11.69
C THR A 47 -12.77 -13.45 -12.48
N SER A 48 -12.28 -14.40 -13.26
CA SER A 48 -13.12 -15.37 -13.97
C SER A 48 -13.97 -16.23 -13.01
N TRP A 49 -13.42 -16.58 -11.84
CA TRP A 49 -14.18 -17.28 -10.80
C TRP A 49 -15.31 -16.40 -10.27
N ALA A 50 -15.04 -15.12 -9.99
CA ALA A 50 -16.04 -14.19 -9.45
C ALA A 50 -17.14 -13.80 -10.48
N CYS A 51 -16.91 -14.02 -11.77
CA CYS A 51 -17.93 -13.83 -12.82
C CYS A 51 -19.00 -14.92 -12.85
N ARG A 52 -18.86 -15.99 -12.05
CA ARG A 52 -19.81 -17.12 -12.02
C ARG A 52 -20.73 -17.01 -10.82
N ALA A 53 -22.06 -17.03 -11.06
CA ALA A 53 -23.08 -16.88 -10.02
C ALA A 53 -22.97 -17.93 -8.89
N VAL A 54 -22.54 -19.15 -9.22
CA VAL A 54 -22.37 -20.26 -8.25
C VAL A 54 -21.32 -19.93 -7.17
N ASN A 55 -20.41 -19.01 -7.42
CA ASN A 55 -19.35 -18.60 -6.49
C ASN A 55 -19.76 -17.45 -5.56
N TRP A 56 -21.05 -17.09 -5.55
CA TRP A 56 -21.60 -16.06 -4.70
C TRP A 56 -22.68 -16.62 -3.78
N LYS A 57 -22.77 -16.09 -2.57
CA LYS A 57 -23.98 -16.27 -1.78
C LYS A 57 -25.09 -15.39 -2.37
N PRO A 58 -26.34 -15.87 -2.47
CA PRO A 58 -27.43 -15.12 -3.12
C PRO A 58 -27.59 -13.68 -2.61
N CYS A 59 -27.47 -13.47 -1.29
CA CYS A 59 -27.60 -12.15 -0.68
C CYS A 59 -26.42 -11.18 -0.91
N THR A 60 -25.29 -11.66 -1.45
CA THR A 60 -24.09 -10.85 -1.65
C THR A 60 -23.81 -10.54 -3.12
N ARG A 61 -24.49 -11.26 -4.03
CA ARG A 61 -24.26 -11.18 -5.47
C ARG A 61 -24.88 -9.92 -6.07
N PRO A 62 -24.18 -9.21 -6.98
CA PRO A 62 -24.80 -8.22 -7.85
C PRO A 62 -25.93 -8.85 -8.67
N ALA A 63 -26.95 -8.06 -9.03
CA ALA A 63 -28.10 -8.56 -9.84
C ALA A 63 -27.61 -9.18 -11.15
N GLU A 64 -26.63 -8.55 -11.78
CA GLU A 64 -25.99 -9.02 -13.01
C GLU A 64 -24.48 -9.13 -12.82
N LEU A 65 -23.90 -10.18 -13.38
CA LEU A 65 -22.44 -10.41 -13.35
C LEU A 65 -21.86 -10.20 -14.75
N PRO A 66 -20.77 -9.41 -14.86
CA PRO A 66 -20.04 -9.25 -16.11
C PRO A 66 -19.30 -10.54 -16.47
N ASP A 67 -19.01 -10.73 -17.75
CA ASP A 67 -18.08 -11.75 -18.22
C ASP A 67 -16.63 -11.35 -17.95
N GLN A 68 -15.71 -12.31 -18.11
CA GLN A 68 -14.28 -12.11 -17.87
C GLN A 68 -13.68 -11.07 -18.83
N SER A 69 -14.13 -10.98 -20.08
CA SER A 69 -13.61 -10.06 -21.08
C SER A 69 -13.98 -8.62 -20.72
N THR A 70 -15.21 -8.41 -20.28
CA THR A 70 -15.70 -7.12 -19.75
C THR A 70 -14.91 -6.74 -18.50
N MET A 71 -14.71 -7.64 -17.55
CA MET A 71 -13.87 -7.36 -16.38
C MET A 71 -12.45 -6.95 -16.78
N SER A 72 -11.80 -7.71 -17.69
CA SER A 72 -10.44 -7.41 -18.14
C SER A 72 -10.32 -6.04 -18.81
N ARG A 73 -11.33 -5.62 -19.56
CA ARG A 73 -11.38 -4.32 -20.23
C ARG A 73 -11.67 -3.19 -19.24
N ARG A 74 -12.66 -3.37 -18.37
CA ARG A 74 -13.11 -2.34 -17.43
C ARG A 74 -12.12 -2.06 -16.31
N THR A 75 -11.41 -3.07 -15.81
CA THR A 75 -10.40 -2.91 -14.74
C THR A 75 -9.09 -2.24 -15.21
N ARG A 76 -8.97 -1.89 -16.50
CA ARG A 76 -7.86 -1.08 -17.05
C ARG A 76 -8.20 0.40 -17.16
N ARG A 77 -9.42 0.78 -16.93
CA ARG A 77 -9.87 2.16 -17.11
C ARG A 77 -9.57 3.00 -15.88
N ASP A 78 -9.33 4.26 -16.08
CA ASP A 78 -9.03 5.23 -15.01
C ASP A 78 -10.20 5.35 -14.01
N ASP A 79 -11.45 5.26 -14.50
CA ASP A 79 -12.63 5.30 -13.63
C ASP A 79 -12.67 4.16 -12.60
N PHE A 80 -12.12 3.00 -12.93
CA PHE A 80 -11.98 1.88 -12.00
C PHE A 80 -10.97 2.18 -10.90
N GLU A 81 -9.79 2.71 -11.25
CA GLU A 81 -8.75 3.11 -10.28
C GLU A 81 -9.26 4.22 -9.36
N LEU A 82 -9.85 5.26 -9.92
CA LEU A 82 -10.45 6.37 -9.17
C LEU A 82 -11.54 5.89 -8.21
N PHE A 83 -12.39 4.96 -8.64
CA PHE A 83 -13.43 4.40 -7.77
C PHE A 83 -12.83 3.65 -6.57
N LEU A 84 -11.82 2.80 -6.81
CA LEU A 84 -11.11 2.10 -5.72
C LEU A 84 -10.45 3.06 -4.74
N GLU A 85 -9.86 4.17 -5.22
CA GLU A 85 -9.30 5.21 -4.35
C GLU A 85 -10.37 5.86 -3.47
N GLN A 86 -11.56 6.17 -4.02
CA GLN A 86 -12.67 6.73 -3.23
C GLN A 86 -13.16 5.73 -2.17
N VAL A 87 -13.23 4.43 -2.50
CA VAL A 87 -13.54 3.39 -1.53
C VAL A 87 -12.47 3.35 -0.42
N GLY A 88 -11.19 3.51 -0.78
CA GLY A 88 -10.09 3.59 0.18
C GLY A 88 -10.23 4.78 1.14
N LYS A 89 -10.54 5.96 0.62
CA LYS A 89 -10.80 7.17 1.44
C LYS A 89 -11.97 6.95 2.41
N ARG A 90 -13.02 6.27 1.97
CA ARG A 90 -14.20 5.95 2.79
C ARG A 90 -13.88 4.96 3.91
N LEU A 91 -13.07 3.94 3.63
CA LEU A 91 -12.65 2.93 4.61
C LEU A 91 -11.56 3.44 5.56
N GLY A 92 -10.61 4.24 5.06
CA GLY A 92 -9.51 4.80 5.86
C GLY A 92 -9.98 5.81 6.90
N GLY A 93 -11.13 6.46 6.69
CA GLY A 93 -11.65 7.50 7.56
C GLY A 93 -10.93 8.84 7.38
N LYS A 94 -11.39 9.87 8.14
CA LYS A 94 -10.84 11.24 8.14
C LYS A 94 -9.78 11.43 9.26
N ALA A 95 -8.98 10.42 9.58
CA ALA A 95 -7.92 10.61 10.55
C ALA A 95 -6.96 11.69 10.04
N ALA A 96 -6.65 12.68 10.88
CA ALA A 96 -5.59 13.63 10.58
C ALA A 96 -4.28 12.85 10.39
N PRO A 97 -3.49 13.16 9.37
CA PRO A 97 -2.21 12.49 9.17
C PRO A 97 -1.32 12.70 10.40
N GLY A 98 -0.80 11.60 10.95
CA GLY A 98 0.11 11.65 12.09
C GLY A 98 1.38 12.44 11.78
N LEU A 99 1.99 13.03 12.81
CA LEU A 99 3.30 13.71 12.68
C LEU A 99 4.44 12.73 12.35
N VAL A 100 4.24 11.44 12.62
CA VAL A 100 5.22 10.39 12.35
C VAL A 100 4.69 9.47 11.28
N ARG A 101 5.47 9.30 10.23
CA ARG A 101 5.20 8.39 9.12
C ARG A 101 6.37 7.45 8.92
N VAL A 102 6.10 6.28 8.39
CA VAL A 102 7.15 5.33 8.00
C VAL A 102 7.01 5.01 6.52
N VAL A 103 8.12 5.05 5.79
CA VAL A 103 8.22 4.58 4.41
C VAL A 103 8.95 3.26 4.37
N ASP A 104 8.43 2.30 3.62
CA ASP A 104 9.07 1.01 3.40
C ASP A 104 8.63 0.40 2.07
N GLY A 105 9.40 -0.59 1.60
CA GLY A 105 9.16 -1.34 0.38
C GLY A 105 9.05 -2.82 0.65
N LYS A 106 8.05 -3.50 0.06
CA LYS A 106 7.88 -4.94 0.16
C LYS A 106 7.99 -5.60 -1.22
N PRO A 107 8.92 -6.56 -1.41
CA PRO A 107 8.98 -7.37 -2.61
C PRO A 107 7.72 -8.22 -2.77
N LEU A 108 7.21 -8.30 -3.99
CA LEU A 108 6.13 -9.17 -4.43
C LEU A 108 6.72 -10.13 -5.47
N GLU A 109 7.27 -11.22 -4.98
CA GLU A 109 8.03 -12.16 -5.80
C GLU A 109 7.12 -13.04 -6.67
N LEU A 110 7.63 -13.37 -7.83
CA LEU A 110 7.05 -14.34 -8.77
C LEU A 110 7.95 -15.57 -8.88
N PRO A 111 7.44 -16.70 -9.34
CA PRO A 111 8.29 -17.81 -9.71
C PRO A 111 9.31 -17.39 -10.78
N ASN A 112 10.55 -17.87 -10.67
CA ASN A 112 11.65 -17.47 -11.56
C ASN A 112 11.42 -17.82 -13.04
N HIS A 113 10.54 -18.78 -13.33
CA HIS A 113 10.12 -19.18 -14.68
C HIS A 113 8.92 -18.39 -15.22
N THR A 114 8.61 -17.24 -14.61
CA THR A 114 7.48 -16.42 -15.05
C THR A 114 7.69 -15.88 -16.47
N THR A 115 6.61 -15.84 -17.25
CA THR A 115 6.56 -15.18 -18.57
C THR A 115 5.97 -13.77 -18.50
N ASP A 116 5.84 -13.21 -17.31
CA ASP A 116 5.31 -11.88 -17.11
C ASP A 116 6.29 -10.81 -17.64
N ARG A 117 5.90 -10.12 -18.72
CA ARG A 117 6.75 -9.16 -19.43
C ARG A 117 6.99 -7.86 -18.65
N ASP A 118 6.18 -7.56 -17.64
CA ASP A 118 6.31 -6.34 -16.85
C ASP A 118 7.15 -6.57 -15.59
N ALA A 119 7.39 -7.82 -15.21
CA ALA A 119 8.21 -8.16 -14.06
C ALA A 119 9.70 -8.01 -14.37
N THR A 120 10.49 -7.57 -13.39
CA THR A 120 11.94 -7.43 -13.53
C THR A 120 12.68 -8.19 -12.44
N TRP A 121 13.96 -8.50 -12.70
CA TRP A 121 14.87 -8.99 -11.69
C TRP A 121 15.26 -7.87 -10.74
N GLY A 122 15.36 -8.18 -9.44
CA GLY A 122 15.77 -7.23 -8.41
C GLY A 122 15.97 -7.92 -7.07
N ARG A 123 16.18 -7.12 -6.02
CA ARG A 123 16.34 -7.66 -4.67
C ARG A 123 14.99 -8.11 -4.12
N GLY A 124 14.86 -9.41 -3.90
CA GLY A 124 13.74 -10.04 -3.23
C GLY A 124 13.89 -10.07 -1.70
N VAL A 125 13.15 -10.97 -1.02
CA VAL A 125 13.18 -11.10 0.43
C VAL A 125 14.53 -11.62 0.93
N SER A 126 15.04 -12.71 0.36
CA SER A 126 16.29 -13.35 0.80
C SER A 126 17.35 -13.43 -0.29
N ARG A 127 16.97 -13.24 -1.55
CA ARG A 127 17.84 -13.40 -2.72
C ARG A 127 17.39 -12.48 -3.85
N THR A 128 18.17 -12.47 -4.94
CA THR A 128 17.70 -11.88 -6.21
C THR A 128 16.56 -12.72 -6.77
N SER A 129 15.45 -12.09 -7.10
CA SER A 129 14.24 -12.74 -7.63
C SER A 129 13.60 -11.86 -8.71
N VAL A 130 12.58 -12.39 -9.39
CA VAL A 130 11.80 -11.68 -10.39
C VAL A 130 10.46 -11.28 -9.80
N GLY A 131 9.96 -10.09 -10.11
CA GLY A 131 8.65 -9.66 -9.60
C GLY A 131 8.42 -8.16 -9.61
N TYR A 132 7.67 -7.74 -8.61
CA TYR A 132 7.24 -6.36 -8.38
C TYR A 132 7.61 -5.93 -6.96
N LYS A 133 7.43 -4.64 -6.68
CA LYS A 133 7.62 -4.09 -5.35
C LYS A 133 6.44 -3.19 -4.99
N PHE A 134 5.89 -3.42 -3.81
CA PHE A 134 4.92 -2.55 -3.17
C PHE A 134 5.65 -1.58 -2.27
N HIS A 135 5.50 -0.29 -2.51
CA HIS A 135 6.02 0.79 -1.69
C HIS A 135 4.87 1.47 -0.97
N ALA A 136 5.03 1.82 0.29
CA ALA A 136 3.99 2.52 1.02
C ALA A 136 4.54 3.46 2.09
N VAL A 137 3.77 4.49 2.38
CA VAL A 137 3.95 5.40 3.52
C VAL A 137 2.76 5.21 4.45
N PHE A 138 3.01 4.92 5.71
CA PHE A 138 1.98 4.75 6.75
C PHE A 138 2.17 5.74 7.89
N SER A 139 1.04 6.19 8.47
CA SER A 139 0.98 7.00 9.70
C SER A 139 0.13 6.36 10.80
N GLY A 140 -0.14 5.06 10.74
CA GLY A 140 -0.99 4.36 11.71
C GLY A 140 -2.45 4.22 11.29
N GLY A 141 -2.83 4.70 10.10
CA GLY A 141 -4.16 4.53 9.51
C GLY A 141 -4.44 3.08 9.05
N ALA A 142 -5.70 2.78 8.74
CA ALA A 142 -6.09 1.50 8.14
C ALA A 142 -5.66 1.37 6.67
N MET A 143 -5.46 2.52 6.00
CA MET A 143 -4.93 2.65 4.65
C MET A 143 -3.58 3.35 4.71
N PRO A 144 -2.64 3.08 3.79
CA PRO A 144 -1.43 3.89 3.65
C PRO A 144 -1.79 5.32 3.22
N ASP A 145 -0.99 6.30 3.68
CA ASP A 145 -1.12 7.71 3.26
C ASP A 145 -0.76 7.89 1.77
N ALA A 146 0.20 7.11 1.30
CA ALA A 146 0.57 6.97 -0.11
C ALA A 146 1.09 5.56 -0.38
N PHE A 147 0.88 5.06 -1.58
CA PHE A 147 1.49 3.80 -2.02
C PHE A 147 1.76 3.80 -3.53
N ALA A 148 2.63 2.90 -3.94
CA ALA A 148 2.91 2.61 -5.34
C ALA A 148 3.27 1.15 -5.53
N VAL A 149 3.01 0.63 -6.73
CA VAL A 149 3.49 -0.67 -7.19
C VAL A 149 4.39 -0.45 -8.40
N THR A 150 5.59 -0.99 -8.32
CA THR A 150 6.60 -0.87 -9.37
C THR A 150 7.15 -2.23 -9.76
N THR A 151 8.02 -2.27 -10.74
CA THR A 151 8.87 -3.43 -11.00
C THR A 151 9.86 -3.64 -9.84
N LEU A 152 10.37 -4.86 -9.67
CA LEU A 152 11.26 -5.18 -8.54
C LEU A 152 12.61 -4.44 -8.59
N ALA A 153 13.08 -4.07 -9.80
CA ALA A 153 14.31 -3.31 -9.99
C ALA A 153 14.20 -1.82 -9.66
N ALA A 154 12.99 -1.29 -9.45
CA ALA A 154 12.80 0.14 -9.21
C ALA A 154 13.49 0.62 -7.92
N SER A 155 14.08 1.81 -7.97
CA SER A 155 14.74 2.45 -6.84
C SER A 155 13.73 2.80 -5.74
N GLU A 156 13.96 2.31 -4.54
CA GLU A 156 13.13 2.62 -3.37
C GLU A 156 13.23 4.09 -2.97
N LYS A 157 14.42 4.70 -3.11
CA LYS A 157 14.65 6.11 -2.81
C LYS A 157 13.86 7.03 -3.74
N ASP A 158 13.85 6.73 -5.05
CA ASP A 158 13.11 7.52 -6.03
C ASP A 158 11.59 7.37 -5.81
N MET A 159 11.15 6.17 -5.43
CA MET A 159 9.74 5.95 -5.11
C MET A 159 9.33 6.63 -3.81
N ALA A 160 10.18 6.63 -2.78
CA ALA A 160 9.95 7.39 -1.56
C ALA A 160 9.81 8.89 -1.87
N ALA A 161 10.70 9.46 -2.68
CA ALA A 161 10.60 10.87 -3.09
C ALA A 161 9.27 11.16 -3.82
N ARG A 162 8.89 10.32 -4.79
CA ARG A 162 7.60 10.49 -5.50
C ARG A 162 6.38 10.40 -4.59
N MET A 163 6.41 9.52 -3.59
CA MET A 163 5.34 9.40 -2.60
C MET A 163 5.31 10.61 -1.69
N VAL A 164 6.48 11.05 -1.16
CA VAL A 164 6.61 12.23 -0.30
C VAL A 164 6.09 13.49 -1.00
N GLY A 165 6.38 13.68 -2.27
CA GLY A 165 5.88 14.81 -3.06
C GLY A 165 4.34 14.86 -3.19
N ARG A 166 3.63 13.78 -2.87
CA ARG A 166 2.16 13.71 -2.87
C ARG A 166 1.55 13.77 -1.47
N LEU A 167 2.38 13.72 -0.43
CA LEU A 167 1.92 13.81 0.95
C LEU A 167 1.62 15.25 1.32
N GLY A 168 0.51 15.47 2.00
CA GLY A 168 0.23 16.73 2.67
C GLY A 168 0.78 16.74 4.10
N GLY A 169 0.90 17.95 4.67
CA GLY A 169 1.32 18.14 6.05
C GLY A 169 2.83 18.18 6.24
N HIS A 170 3.28 17.89 7.46
CA HIS A 170 4.68 17.94 7.88
C HIS A 170 4.96 16.92 8.99
N GLY A 171 6.22 16.77 9.38
CA GLY A 171 6.62 15.91 10.49
C GLY A 171 7.86 15.09 10.22
N TYR A 172 7.88 13.88 10.75
CA TYR A 172 8.99 12.94 10.63
C TYR A 172 8.64 11.81 9.68
N LEU A 173 9.58 11.46 8.80
CA LEU A 173 9.50 10.28 7.93
C LEU A 173 10.57 9.29 8.37
N LEU A 174 10.18 8.17 8.95
CA LEU A 174 11.09 7.12 9.39
C LEU A 174 11.33 6.13 8.26
N ALA A 175 12.57 5.68 8.10
CA ALA A 175 12.96 4.71 7.08
C ALA A 175 14.12 3.84 7.58
N ASP A 176 14.43 2.76 6.87
CA ASP A 176 15.63 1.98 7.14
C ASP A 176 16.90 2.64 6.57
N ALA A 177 18.05 2.03 6.86
CA ALA A 177 19.34 2.52 6.39
C ALA A 177 19.51 2.54 4.85
N HIS A 178 18.66 1.80 4.12
CA HIS A 178 18.69 1.80 2.67
C HIS A 178 18.30 3.16 2.07
N PHE A 179 17.52 3.96 2.80
CA PHE A 179 17.11 5.31 2.39
C PHE A 179 18.15 6.39 2.69
N ASP A 180 19.28 6.07 3.30
CA ASP A 180 20.36 7.04 3.60
C ASP A 180 21.01 7.60 2.34
N ALA A 181 20.52 8.74 1.85
CA ALA A 181 21.05 9.48 0.73
C ALA A 181 20.81 10.98 0.91
N SER A 182 21.87 11.81 0.84
CA SER A 182 21.81 13.27 1.11
C SER A 182 20.71 13.97 0.33
N TRP A 183 20.56 13.68 -0.97
CA TRP A 183 19.53 14.28 -1.80
C TRP A 183 18.10 13.97 -1.32
N LEU A 184 17.86 12.77 -0.75
CA LEU A 184 16.54 12.39 -0.27
C LEU A 184 16.18 13.12 1.03
N PHE A 185 17.15 13.39 1.90
CA PHE A 185 16.94 14.22 3.09
C PHE A 185 16.53 15.64 2.70
N ASP A 186 17.21 16.23 1.69
CA ASP A 186 16.88 17.57 1.21
C ASP A 186 15.49 17.60 0.55
N TYR A 187 15.20 16.59 -0.26
CA TYR A 187 13.90 16.46 -0.90
C TYR A 187 12.75 16.32 0.13
N CYS A 188 12.91 15.46 1.13
CA CYS A 188 11.94 15.31 2.20
C CYS A 188 11.74 16.63 2.96
N ARG A 189 12.82 17.35 3.25
CA ARG A 189 12.74 18.65 3.92
C ARG A 189 11.98 19.68 3.11
N HIS A 190 12.23 19.74 1.81
CA HIS A 190 11.51 20.63 0.90
C HIS A 190 9.99 20.40 0.97
N HIS A 191 9.56 19.15 1.18
CA HIS A 191 8.15 18.76 1.34
C HIS A 191 7.66 18.78 2.79
N GLY A 192 8.38 19.39 3.73
CA GLY A 192 7.96 19.55 5.12
C GLY A 192 8.32 18.40 6.06
N PHE A 193 9.05 17.37 5.59
CA PHE A 193 9.39 16.20 6.40
C PHE A 193 10.85 16.15 6.78
N GLN A 194 11.14 15.82 8.04
CA GLN A 194 12.48 15.42 8.45
C GLN A 194 12.60 13.90 8.24
N LEU A 195 13.38 13.48 7.26
CA LEU A 195 13.73 12.07 7.12
C LEU A 195 14.61 11.64 8.29
N VAL A 196 14.33 10.49 8.90
CA VAL A 196 15.08 9.89 10.00
C VAL A 196 15.33 8.43 9.65
N CYS A 197 16.58 8.12 9.29
CA CYS A 197 17.03 6.76 9.04
C CYS A 197 18.49 6.60 9.53
N PRO A 198 18.90 5.38 9.93
CA PRO A 198 20.28 5.10 10.30
C PRO A 198 21.23 5.30 9.11
N ARG A 199 22.50 5.50 9.43
CA ARG A 199 23.54 5.53 8.39
C ARG A 199 23.65 4.18 7.69
N ALA A 200 23.77 4.18 6.36
CA ALA A 200 23.99 2.97 5.57
C ALA A 200 25.31 2.27 5.92
N LYS A 201 26.31 3.05 6.37
CA LYS A 201 27.62 2.56 6.82
C LYS A 201 27.93 3.16 8.19
N PRO A 202 27.51 2.51 9.28
CA PRO A 202 27.85 2.95 10.64
C PRO A 202 29.36 2.96 10.85
N GLY A 203 29.87 3.89 11.67
CA GLY A 203 31.30 3.99 11.99
C GLY A 203 32.18 4.62 10.89
N THR A 204 31.68 4.86 9.69
CA THR A 204 32.41 5.62 8.66
C THR A 204 32.11 7.10 8.78
N GLY A 205 33.02 7.95 8.34
CA GLY A 205 32.77 9.39 8.22
C GLY A 205 31.63 9.72 7.26
N THR A 206 31.24 10.98 7.20
CA THR A 206 30.17 11.46 6.32
C THR A 206 30.55 11.53 4.83
N GLY A 207 31.81 11.19 4.50
CA GLY A 207 32.35 11.25 3.15
C GLY A 207 32.92 12.66 2.80
N HIS A 208 33.57 12.76 1.65
CA HIS A 208 34.17 14.00 1.13
C HIS A 208 33.25 14.79 0.17
N HIS A 209 32.07 14.23 -0.16
CA HIS A 209 31.07 14.87 -1.01
C HIS A 209 30.05 15.66 -0.19
N TYR A 210 29.20 16.39 -0.87
CA TYR A 210 28.10 17.12 -0.25
C TYR A 210 27.29 16.24 0.72
N VAL A 211 27.17 16.72 1.93
CA VAL A 211 26.36 16.10 2.98
C VAL A 211 25.23 17.05 3.35
N SER A 212 23.99 16.59 3.18
CA SER A 212 22.81 17.36 3.57
C SER A 212 22.85 17.75 5.05
N PRO A 213 22.59 19.01 5.42
CA PRO A 213 22.45 19.41 6.83
C PRO A 213 21.30 18.67 7.54
N HIS A 214 20.28 18.25 6.78
CA HIS A 214 19.16 17.47 7.29
C HIS A 214 19.55 16.02 7.57
N ARG A 215 20.49 15.46 6.80
CA ARG A 215 21.13 14.17 7.09
C ARG A 215 21.96 14.23 8.36
N LEU A 216 22.79 15.27 8.51
CA LEU A 216 23.58 15.49 9.73
C LEU A 216 22.67 15.62 10.96
N ARG A 217 21.55 16.32 10.84
CA ARG A 217 20.56 16.43 11.90
C ARG A 217 19.99 15.05 12.29
N ALA A 218 19.61 14.21 11.32
CA ALA A 218 19.13 12.87 11.57
C ALA A 218 20.18 11.99 12.27
N ILE A 219 21.44 12.07 11.86
CA ILE A 219 22.55 11.37 12.51
C ILE A 219 22.67 11.79 13.98
N ARG A 220 22.68 13.09 14.27
CA ARG A 220 22.73 13.61 15.66
C ARG A 220 21.53 13.19 16.49
N MET A 221 20.36 13.06 15.87
CA MET A 221 19.17 12.57 16.55
C MET A 221 19.28 11.09 16.94
N LEU A 222 19.81 10.25 16.05
CA LEU A 222 19.88 8.81 16.25
C LEU A 222 21.13 8.36 17.03
N GLU A 223 22.18 9.16 16.99
CA GLU A 223 23.47 8.89 17.64
C GLU A 223 23.81 10.06 18.60
N PRO A 224 22.97 10.32 19.63
CA PRO A 224 23.25 11.38 20.60
C PRO A 224 24.46 11.04 21.45
N PRO A 225 25.25 12.04 21.89
CA PRO A 225 26.29 11.82 22.90
C PRO A 225 25.73 11.19 24.16
N ALA A 226 26.55 10.44 24.87
CA ALA A 226 26.17 9.79 26.12
C ALA A 226 25.58 10.80 27.11
N GLY A 227 24.43 10.49 27.71
CA GLY A 227 23.74 11.36 28.68
C GLY A 227 22.87 12.48 28.07
N VAL A 228 22.77 12.55 26.75
CA VAL A 228 21.92 13.53 26.05
C VAL A 228 20.70 12.85 25.47
N ASN A 229 19.60 13.58 25.45
CA ASN A 229 18.25 13.37 24.93
C ASN A 229 18.02 12.10 24.09
N THR A 230 17.11 11.22 24.55
CA THR A 230 16.69 9.97 23.90
C THR A 230 15.63 10.19 22.80
N PHE A 231 15.18 11.41 22.56
CA PHE A 231 14.08 11.72 21.62
C PHE A 231 14.24 11.05 20.25
N GLY A 232 15.41 11.06 19.66
CA GLY A 232 15.66 10.48 18.35
C GLY A 232 15.53 8.96 18.33
N PRO A 233 16.21 8.22 19.22
CA PRO A 233 16.02 6.79 19.37
C PRO A 233 14.58 6.39 19.69
N ASP A 234 13.89 7.09 20.60
CA ASP A 234 12.49 6.84 20.96
C ASP A 234 11.54 7.08 19.78
N LEU A 235 11.78 8.16 19.03
CA LEU A 235 11.06 8.44 17.80
C LEU A 235 11.27 7.30 16.78
N TYR A 236 12.51 6.87 16.60
CA TYR A 236 12.82 5.83 15.63
C TYR A 236 12.26 4.45 16.03
N ALA A 237 12.19 4.16 17.32
CA ALA A 237 11.58 2.93 17.83
C ALA A 237 10.11 2.79 17.39
N ARG A 238 9.38 3.90 17.17
CA ARG A 238 8.01 3.90 16.62
C ARG A 238 7.91 3.33 15.21
N ARG A 239 9.04 3.17 14.49
CA ARG A 239 9.08 2.48 13.20
C ARG A 239 8.54 1.05 13.33
N THR A 240 8.88 0.34 14.39
CA THR A 240 8.43 -1.04 14.65
C THR A 240 6.90 -1.15 14.73
N ASP A 241 6.22 -0.15 15.26
CA ASP A 241 4.75 -0.16 15.36
C ASP A 241 4.09 -0.12 13.98
N ILE A 242 4.74 0.56 13.04
CA ILE A 242 4.23 0.69 11.68
C ILE A 242 4.67 -0.49 10.80
N GLU A 243 5.83 -1.08 11.04
CA GLU A 243 6.22 -2.36 10.43
C GLU A 243 5.21 -3.48 10.73
N ARG A 244 4.58 -3.45 11.90
CA ARG A 244 3.45 -4.34 12.22
C ARG A 244 2.28 -4.18 11.25
N GLN A 245 2.08 -3.00 10.66
CA GLN A 245 1.03 -2.79 9.65
C GLN A 245 1.37 -3.50 8.33
N PHE A 246 2.64 -3.47 7.90
CA PHE A 246 3.09 -4.30 6.78
C PHE A 246 2.93 -5.78 7.08
N SER A 247 3.29 -6.23 8.28
CA SER A 247 3.08 -7.61 8.72
C SER A 247 1.60 -8.00 8.72
N GLN A 248 0.72 -7.12 9.17
CA GLN A 248 -0.72 -7.35 9.15
C GLN A 248 -1.28 -7.53 7.74
N LEU A 249 -0.74 -6.81 6.75
CA LEU A 249 -1.11 -7.00 5.34
C LEU A 249 -0.69 -8.38 4.82
N VAL A 250 0.31 -9.00 5.42
CA VAL A 250 0.89 -10.29 4.98
C VAL A 250 0.25 -11.47 5.70
N CYS A 251 0.13 -11.37 7.03
CA CYS A 251 -0.13 -12.53 7.89
C CYS A 251 -1.61 -12.89 8.02
N PHE A 252 -2.54 -11.98 7.68
CA PHE A 252 -3.97 -12.25 7.85
C PHE A 252 -4.64 -12.57 6.52
N GLY A 253 -5.49 -13.59 6.53
CA GLY A 253 -6.18 -14.14 5.35
C GLY A 253 -6.66 -13.07 4.38
N GLY A 254 -6.36 -13.24 3.12
CA GLY A 254 -6.50 -12.23 2.09
C GLY A 254 -5.34 -11.24 2.01
N GLY A 255 -4.20 -11.52 2.67
CA GLY A 255 -3.03 -10.64 2.70
C GLY A 255 -2.19 -10.61 1.42
N LEU A 256 -1.25 -9.66 1.41
CA LEU A 256 -0.23 -9.52 0.38
C LEU A 256 0.91 -10.52 0.62
N THR A 257 0.66 -11.79 0.31
CA THR A 257 1.69 -12.85 0.36
C THR A 257 2.34 -13.01 -1.02
N THR A 258 2.32 -14.20 -1.54
CA THR A 258 2.75 -14.49 -2.90
C THR A 258 1.67 -14.08 -3.90
N LEU A 259 2.06 -13.46 -5.02
CA LEU A 259 1.12 -13.08 -6.06
C LEU A 259 0.51 -14.34 -6.71
N PRO A 260 -0.83 -14.46 -6.74
CA PRO A 260 -1.48 -15.60 -7.38
C PRO A 260 -1.10 -15.72 -8.87
N PRO A 261 -1.15 -16.92 -9.45
CA PRO A 261 -0.73 -17.15 -10.85
C PRO A 261 -1.46 -16.29 -11.89
N TRP A 262 -2.68 -15.86 -11.61
CA TRP A 262 -3.49 -15.01 -12.51
C TRP A 262 -3.21 -13.51 -12.33
N VAL A 263 -2.48 -13.08 -11.30
CA VAL A 263 -2.11 -11.68 -11.06
C VAL A 263 -0.76 -11.44 -11.70
N ARG A 264 -0.78 -11.15 -13.00
CA ARG A 264 0.38 -10.84 -13.83
C ARG A 264 0.11 -9.52 -14.54
N ARG A 265 1.16 -8.80 -14.96
CA ARG A 265 1.14 -7.45 -15.52
C ARG A 265 0.94 -6.39 -14.44
N ILE A 266 1.72 -5.32 -14.53
CA ILE A 266 1.82 -4.31 -13.46
C ILE A 266 0.47 -3.70 -13.07
N TRP A 267 -0.42 -3.46 -14.03
CA TRP A 267 -1.75 -2.91 -13.74
C TRP A 267 -2.64 -3.87 -12.94
N ARG A 268 -2.56 -5.19 -13.18
CA ARG A 268 -3.29 -6.19 -12.37
C ARG A 268 -2.71 -6.31 -10.98
N VAL A 269 -1.37 -6.24 -10.86
CA VAL A 269 -0.70 -6.26 -9.56
C VAL A 269 -1.12 -5.03 -8.74
N ARG A 270 -1.14 -3.84 -9.36
CA ARG A 270 -1.63 -2.62 -8.72
C ARG A 270 -3.07 -2.76 -8.21
N ASN A 271 -3.98 -3.21 -9.07
CA ASN A 271 -5.38 -3.42 -8.70
C ASN A 271 -5.54 -4.46 -7.59
N TRP A 272 -4.76 -5.55 -7.64
CA TRP A 272 -4.74 -6.59 -6.62
C TRP A 272 -4.25 -6.05 -5.27
N VAL A 273 -3.13 -5.34 -5.27
CA VAL A 273 -2.59 -4.69 -4.07
C VAL A 273 -3.64 -3.74 -3.47
N MET A 274 -4.25 -2.89 -4.29
CA MET A 274 -5.31 -1.98 -3.83
C MET A 274 -6.48 -2.74 -3.21
N ALA A 275 -6.96 -3.82 -3.84
CA ALA A 275 -8.02 -4.65 -3.27
C ALA A 275 -7.62 -5.24 -1.91
N LYS A 276 -6.37 -5.72 -1.75
CA LYS A 276 -5.87 -6.23 -0.47
C LYS A 276 -5.77 -5.14 0.61
N LEU A 277 -5.37 -3.94 0.25
CA LEU A 277 -5.40 -2.79 1.15
C LEU A 277 -6.83 -2.48 1.63
N LEU A 278 -7.82 -2.49 0.74
CA LEU A 278 -9.23 -2.27 1.09
C LEU A 278 -9.78 -3.38 2.00
N ILE A 279 -9.45 -4.64 1.73
CA ILE A 279 -9.84 -5.79 2.57
C ILE A 279 -9.23 -5.65 3.97
N ASN A 280 -7.95 -5.27 4.06
CA ASN A 280 -7.30 -5.01 5.35
C ASN A 280 -7.96 -3.84 6.09
N ALA A 281 -8.27 -2.75 5.40
CA ALA A 281 -8.94 -1.59 5.99
C ALA A 281 -10.33 -1.96 6.54
N ALA A 282 -11.10 -2.76 5.81
CA ALA A 282 -12.38 -3.28 6.29
C ALA A 282 -12.21 -4.13 7.56
N ARG A 283 -11.18 -4.99 7.62
CA ARG A 283 -10.85 -5.80 8.79
C ARG A 283 -10.48 -4.94 10.00
N VAL A 284 -9.59 -3.95 9.82
CA VAL A 284 -9.17 -3.03 10.90
C VAL A 284 -10.39 -2.27 11.45
N ARG A 285 -11.31 -1.84 10.58
CA ARG A 285 -12.53 -1.16 10.97
C ARG A 285 -13.47 -2.05 11.79
N LEU A 286 -13.61 -3.33 11.44
CA LEU A 286 -14.38 -4.31 12.21
C LEU A 286 -13.78 -4.53 13.59
N ASN A 287 -12.47 -4.74 13.68
CA ASN A 287 -11.80 -4.93 14.95
C ASN A 287 -11.92 -3.72 15.89
N ARG A 288 -11.82 -2.49 15.35
CA ARG A 288 -12.04 -1.27 16.15
C ARG A 288 -13.48 -1.18 16.67
N LYS A 289 -14.48 -1.55 15.85
CA LYS A 289 -15.87 -1.58 16.32
C LYS A 289 -16.06 -2.60 17.45
N ALA A 290 -15.53 -3.81 17.29
CA ALA A 290 -15.62 -4.83 18.33
C ALA A 290 -14.96 -4.38 19.66
N ALA A 291 -13.80 -3.72 19.59
CA ALA A 291 -13.11 -3.19 20.77
C ALA A 291 -13.85 -2.02 21.45
N LEU A 292 -14.72 -1.28 20.74
CA LEU A 292 -15.54 -0.21 21.31
C LEU A 292 -16.86 -0.73 21.91
N SER A 293 -17.24 -1.98 21.60
CA SER A 293 -18.48 -2.63 22.05
C SER A 293 -18.25 -3.62 23.19
N ALA A 294 -17.00 -3.89 23.54
CA ALA A 294 -16.56 -4.71 24.67
C ALA A 294 -16.17 -3.87 25.88
#